data_d7a4ce20ca1e74866d4db794de66457c
#
_entry.id   d7a4ce20ca1e74866d4db794de66457c
#
_cell.length_a   1.000
_cell.length_b   1.000
_cell.length_c   1.000
_cell.angle_alpha   90.00
_cell.angle_beta   90.00
_cell.angle_gamma   90.00
#
_symmetry.space_group_name_H-M   'P 1'
#
loop_
_entity.id
_entity.type
_entity.pdbx_description
1 polymer ?
#
loop_
_entity_poly.entity_id
_entity_poly.type
_entity_poly.pdbx_seq_one_letter_code
_entity_poly.pdbx_strand_id
1 'polypeptide(L)'
;MLMAVGITVFYIIFVWMVFFRFRWLKFNIVWGIVSGWVGLHLLLIFLVALRFYQPYTVDSHVIRSTIQILPRLTQPTVLTEVLVEPNTPVRKGDPLYRFDTTIFQHQVDAAQAQLVAAEQNAKILQQDVAAASNAVIRAEAQLEYSTQQQKRFTDLVPQGGARQDELDRWNAQVEEDTAAVAEAKANLEKAQLALGSTIDGVNTGVAQARAQLAEAEYFLGNTTLVAPEDGMIVSQQARPGLVVGDVRLGAIASFVTAADPYILATFRQQNLKFVAPGQEVEIALDLYPGEIFKGRVEAVWWATSQGQYLPSGRLPEFVLPKLPGRIAVEITFDDPPADRILAAGAHAAVAIYTGGGESFAFLRRINIRLYSFGNFIRPLDV
;
A
#
# COMPACT_ATOMS: atom_id res chain seq x y z
N MET A 1 30.00 8.22 -28.56
CA MET A 1 31.31 8.40 -29.22
C MET A 1 31.25 7.98 -30.69
N LEU A 2 30.90 6.75 -31.01
CA LEU A 2 30.78 6.20 -32.39
C LEU A 2 29.97 7.09 -33.36
N MET A 3 28.87 7.70 -32.90
CA MET A 3 28.00 8.52 -33.70
C MET A 3 28.64 9.86 -34.12
N ALA A 4 29.35 10.51 -33.19
CA ALA A 4 30.10 11.73 -33.52
C ALA A 4 31.17 11.43 -34.60
N VAL A 5 31.85 10.29 -34.49
CA VAL A 5 32.81 9.81 -35.48
C VAL A 5 32.14 9.58 -36.83
N GLY A 6 30.95 8.92 -36.86
CA GLY A 6 30.21 8.70 -38.10
C GLY A 6 29.79 9.98 -38.83
N ILE A 7 29.25 10.96 -38.07
CA ILE A 7 28.90 12.29 -38.61
C ILE A 7 30.13 13.02 -39.15
N THR A 8 31.24 12.97 -38.42
CA THR A 8 32.48 13.60 -38.82
C THR A 8 33.04 12.96 -40.11
N VAL A 9 33.05 11.64 -40.19
CA VAL A 9 33.47 10.92 -41.41
C VAL A 9 32.58 11.26 -42.63
N PHE A 10 31.25 11.27 -42.41
CA PHE A 10 30.32 11.65 -43.48
C PHE A 10 30.58 13.11 -43.97
N TYR A 11 30.82 14.04 -43.03
CA TYR A 11 31.14 15.41 -43.39
C TYR A 11 32.49 15.52 -44.13
N ILE A 12 33.51 14.79 -43.72
CA ILE A 12 34.80 14.77 -44.41
C ILE A 12 34.63 14.22 -45.82
N ILE A 13 33.86 13.14 -46.00
CA ILE A 13 33.57 12.58 -47.33
C ILE A 13 32.82 13.60 -48.19
N PHE A 14 31.84 14.31 -47.63
CA PHE A 14 31.11 15.38 -48.33
C PHE A 14 32.04 16.50 -48.78
N VAL A 15 32.89 17.01 -47.90
CA VAL A 15 33.90 18.05 -48.21
C VAL A 15 34.86 17.57 -49.30
N TRP A 16 35.34 16.32 -49.18
CA TRP A 16 36.20 15.71 -50.19
C TRP A 16 35.46 15.65 -51.55
N MET A 17 34.20 15.28 -51.59
CA MET A 17 33.40 15.19 -52.81
C MET A 17 33.26 16.56 -53.47
N VAL A 18 33.00 17.61 -52.72
CA VAL A 18 32.84 18.99 -53.22
C VAL A 18 34.15 19.54 -53.84
N PHE A 19 35.27 19.34 -53.18
CA PHE A 19 36.52 19.92 -53.63
C PHE A 19 37.29 19.06 -54.63
N PHE A 20 37.24 17.75 -54.50
CA PHE A 20 38.12 16.87 -55.27
C PHE A 20 37.34 16.07 -56.34
N ARG A 21 36.10 15.58 -56.07
CA ARG A 21 35.34 14.75 -57.01
C ARG A 21 34.53 15.59 -57.99
N PHE A 22 33.75 16.52 -57.48
CA PHE A 22 32.92 17.41 -58.32
C PHE A 22 33.63 18.69 -58.72
N ARG A 23 34.70 19.08 -58.00
CA ARG A 23 35.49 20.28 -58.27
C ARG A 23 34.65 21.57 -58.38
N TRP A 24 33.55 21.65 -57.61
CA TRP A 24 32.68 22.84 -57.58
C TRP A 24 33.40 24.07 -57.05
N LEU A 25 34.34 23.87 -56.15
CA LEU A 25 35.19 24.92 -55.58
C LEU A 25 36.66 24.51 -55.71
N LYS A 26 37.51 25.46 -56.01
CA LYS A 26 38.98 25.24 -55.99
C LYS A 26 39.45 25.19 -54.54
N PHE A 27 40.15 24.13 -54.19
CA PHE A 27 40.72 24.02 -52.86
C PHE A 27 41.77 25.09 -52.60
N ASN A 28 41.55 25.92 -51.59
CA ASN A 28 42.49 26.92 -51.10
C ASN A 28 42.53 26.84 -49.59
N ILE A 29 43.60 27.30 -48.94
CA ILE A 29 43.76 27.31 -47.50
C ILE A 29 42.58 27.96 -46.77
N VAL A 30 42.05 29.08 -47.34
CA VAL A 30 40.88 29.78 -46.80
C VAL A 30 39.65 28.89 -46.81
N TRP A 31 39.35 28.18 -47.92
CA TRP A 31 38.20 27.24 -47.98
C TRP A 31 38.39 26.01 -47.11
N GLY A 32 39.64 25.57 -46.86
CA GLY A 32 39.95 24.52 -45.89
C GLY A 32 39.59 24.94 -44.47
N ILE A 33 39.98 26.16 -44.06
CA ILE A 33 39.61 26.71 -42.76
C ILE A 33 38.12 26.90 -42.58
N VAL A 34 37.44 27.46 -43.62
CA VAL A 34 35.99 27.68 -43.61
C VAL A 34 35.26 26.33 -43.47
N SER A 35 35.63 25.30 -44.27
CA SER A 35 35.03 23.98 -44.19
C SER A 35 35.24 23.35 -42.80
N GLY A 36 36.46 23.47 -42.22
CA GLY A 36 36.71 22.97 -40.88
C GLY A 36 35.82 23.65 -39.82
N TRP A 37 35.66 24.96 -39.94
CA TRP A 37 34.84 25.77 -39.04
C TRP A 37 33.35 25.42 -39.19
N VAL A 38 32.81 25.33 -40.40
CA VAL A 38 31.45 24.91 -40.68
C VAL A 38 31.18 23.48 -40.15
N GLY A 39 32.13 22.56 -40.39
CA GLY A 39 32.00 21.19 -39.90
C GLY A 39 31.95 21.10 -38.37
N LEU A 40 32.80 21.89 -37.71
CA LEU A 40 32.77 21.95 -36.23
C LEU A 40 31.42 22.46 -35.70
N HIS A 41 30.90 23.52 -36.30
CA HIS A 41 29.61 24.09 -35.89
C HIS A 41 28.41 23.15 -36.20
N LEU A 42 28.40 22.53 -37.36
CA LEU A 42 27.41 21.53 -37.71
C LEU A 42 27.42 20.34 -36.71
N LEU A 43 28.63 19.83 -36.44
CA LEU A 43 28.75 18.74 -35.45
C LEU A 43 28.21 19.15 -34.07
N LEU A 44 28.55 20.36 -33.62
CA LEU A 44 28.11 20.90 -32.34
C LEU A 44 26.57 21.06 -32.31
N ILE A 45 25.97 21.64 -33.35
CA ILE A 45 24.50 21.79 -33.47
C ILE A 45 23.83 20.42 -33.45
N PHE A 46 24.34 19.44 -34.20
CA PHE A 46 23.81 18.09 -34.23
C PHE A 46 23.88 17.40 -32.85
N LEU A 47 25.01 17.48 -32.18
CA LEU A 47 25.19 16.87 -30.86
C LEU A 47 24.27 17.51 -29.81
N VAL A 48 24.11 18.84 -29.87
CA VAL A 48 23.20 19.57 -28.98
C VAL A 48 21.76 19.19 -29.31
N ALA A 49 21.34 19.22 -30.58
CA ALA A 49 20.00 18.87 -30.99
C ALA A 49 19.61 17.44 -30.57
N LEU A 50 20.46 16.46 -30.83
CA LEU A 50 20.25 15.07 -30.40
C LEU A 50 20.11 14.94 -28.90
N ARG A 51 20.80 15.75 -28.12
CA ARG A 51 20.76 15.70 -26.67
C ARG A 51 19.43 16.19 -26.11
N PHE A 52 18.84 17.22 -26.72
CA PHE A 52 17.60 17.82 -26.23
C PHE A 52 16.33 17.21 -26.86
N TYR A 53 16.37 16.91 -28.16
CA TYR A 53 15.18 16.40 -28.86
C TYR A 53 15.08 14.88 -28.85
N GLN A 54 16.19 14.18 -28.68
CA GLN A 54 16.22 12.71 -28.65
C GLN A 54 17.06 12.23 -27.45
N PRO A 55 16.56 12.45 -26.21
CA PRO A 55 17.30 12.05 -24.99
C PRO A 55 17.60 10.54 -25.01
N TYR A 56 18.79 10.22 -24.55
CA TYR A 56 19.30 8.87 -24.47
C TYR A 56 20.04 8.65 -23.17
N THR A 57 19.83 7.51 -22.56
CA THR A 57 20.57 7.09 -21.38
C THR A 57 20.86 5.59 -21.43
N VAL A 58 21.94 5.20 -20.81
CA VAL A 58 22.27 3.80 -20.50
C VAL A 58 22.06 3.48 -19.02
N ASP A 59 21.67 4.48 -18.24
CA ASP A 59 21.44 4.34 -16.82
C ASP A 59 19.94 4.13 -16.58
N SER A 60 19.50 2.89 -16.82
CA SER A 60 18.13 2.47 -16.65
C SER A 60 18.06 1.01 -16.25
N HIS A 61 17.05 0.68 -15.47
CA HIS A 61 16.84 -0.65 -14.92
C HIS A 61 15.38 -1.07 -15.04
N VAL A 62 15.18 -2.37 -15.23
CA VAL A 62 13.85 -2.99 -15.11
C VAL A 62 13.45 -2.98 -13.64
N ILE A 63 12.30 -2.41 -13.35
CA ILE A 63 11.72 -2.41 -12.01
C ILE A 63 10.52 -3.35 -12.02
N ARG A 64 10.41 -4.17 -10.98
CA ARG A 64 9.21 -4.93 -10.63
C ARG A 64 8.78 -4.54 -9.22
N SER A 65 7.48 -4.49 -9.01
CA SER A 65 6.94 -4.23 -7.68
C SER A 65 7.37 -5.35 -6.72
N THR A 66 7.89 -4.94 -5.57
CA THR A 66 8.32 -5.88 -4.52
C THR A 66 7.58 -5.61 -3.24
N ILE A 67 7.13 -6.66 -2.58
CA ILE A 67 6.46 -6.62 -1.28
C ILE A 67 7.38 -7.31 -0.27
N GLN A 68 7.66 -6.61 0.82
CA GLN A 68 8.37 -7.21 1.93
C GLN A 68 7.39 -8.02 2.77
N ILE A 69 7.67 -9.30 2.93
CA ILE A 69 6.85 -10.22 3.70
C ILE A 69 7.24 -10.11 5.17
N LEU A 70 6.34 -9.51 5.96
CA LEU A 70 6.49 -9.37 7.41
C LEU A 70 5.32 -10.07 8.11
N PRO A 71 5.59 -11.03 9.02
CA PRO A 71 4.54 -11.60 9.86
C PRO A 71 3.95 -10.55 10.80
N ARG A 72 2.61 -10.43 10.81
CA ARG A 72 1.87 -9.51 11.70
C ARG A 72 1.31 -10.26 12.90
N LEU A 73 2.20 -10.65 13.81
CA LEU A 73 1.85 -11.41 15.01
C LEU A 73 2.11 -10.56 16.25
N THR A 74 1.23 -10.66 17.25
CA THR A 74 1.31 -9.88 18.50
C THR A 74 2.28 -10.46 19.52
N GLN A 75 2.63 -11.72 19.34
CA GLN A 75 3.54 -12.44 20.23
C GLN A 75 4.59 -13.19 19.44
N PRO A 76 5.81 -13.36 19.99
CA PRO A 76 6.83 -14.18 19.36
C PRO A 76 6.34 -15.62 19.19
N THR A 77 6.51 -16.15 17.99
CA THR A 77 6.17 -17.52 17.67
C THR A 77 7.20 -18.13 16.71
N VAL A 78 7.20 -19.43 16.60
CA VAL A 78 8.18 -20.19 15.80
C VAL A 78 7.60 -20.46 14.40
N LEU A 79 8.41 -20.25 13.38
CA LEU A 79 8.12 -20.73 12.02
C LEU A 79 8.23 -22.25 11.99
N THR A 80 7.13 -22.96 11.76
CA THR A 80 7.06 -24.42 11.75
C THR A 80 7.36 -24.98 10.36
N GLU A 81 6.76 -24.38 9.32
CA GLU A 81 6.86 -24.88 7.95
C GLU A 81 7.08 -23.74 6.95
N VAL A 82 7.89 -24.04 5.94
CA VAL A 82 8.08 -23.25 4.74
C VAL A 82 7.43 -24.01 3.60
N LEU A 83 6.36 -23.49 3.03
CA LEU A 83 5.50 -24.18 2.08
C LEU A 83 5.85 -23.88 0.62
N VAL A 84 6.73 -22.89 0.39
CA VAL A 84 7.12 -22.45 -0.96
C VAL A 84 8.63 -22.39 -1.10
N GLU A 85 9.12 -22.82 -2.26
CA GLU A 85 10.53 -22.69 -2.63
C GLU A 85 10.79 -21.32 -3.30
N PRO A 86 11.98 -20.71 -3.10
CA PRO A 86 12.36 -19.49 -3.80
C PRO A 86 12.27 -19.66 -5.33
N ASN A 87 11.90 -18.59 -6.03
CA ASN A 87 11.75 -18.52 -7.49
C ASN A 87 10.65 -19.43 -8.08
N THR A 88 9.76 -19.96 -7.24
CA THR A 88 8.59 -20.70 -7.69
C THR A 88 7.40 -19.76 -7.81
N PRO A 89 6.69 -19.71 -8.97
CA PRO A 89 5.48 -18.91 -9.12
C PRO A 89 4.37 -19.39 -8.17
N VAL A 90 3.75 -18.45 -7.48
CA VAL A 90 2.61 -18.69 -6.58
C VAL A 90 1.46 -17.76 -6.95
N ARG A 91 0.23 -18.17 -6.65
CA ARG A 91 -0.97 -17.39 -6.85
C ARG A 91 -1.36 -16.65 -5.57
N LYS A 92 -2.11 -15.58 -5.72
CA LYS A 92 -2.72 -14.87 -4.60
C LYS A 92 -3.51 -15.82 -3.71
N GLY A 93 -3.20 -15.78 -2.40
CA GLY A 93 -3.83 -16.63 -1.40
C GLY A 93 -3.14 -17.97 -1.16
N ASP A 94 -2.16 -18.36 -1.97
CA ASP A 94 -1.37 -19.58 -1.71
C ASP A 94 -0.62 -19.45 -0.38
N PRO A 95 -0.60 -20.49 0.48
CA PRO A 95 0.10 -20.46 1.74
C PRO A 95 1.62 -20.50 1.51
N LEU A 96 2.32 -19.55 2.12
CA LEU A 96 3.78 -19.39 2.00
C LEU A 96 4.51 -19.92 3.24
N TYR A 97 4.03 -19.55 4.42
CA TYR A 97 4.66 -19.87 5.71
C TYR A 97 3.61 -20.24 6.73
N ARG A 98 3.92 -21.20 7.58
CA ARG A 98 3.09 -21.59 8.71
C ARG A 98 3.85 -21.43 10.02
N PHE A 99 3.22 -20.77 10.98
CA PHE A 99 3.75 -20.53 12.31
C PHE A 99 3.02 -21.40 13.34
N ASP A 100 3.64 -21.58 14.52
CA ASP A 100 3.01 -22.25 15.64
C ASP A 100 1.74 -21.51 16.08
N THR A 101 0.63 -22.23 16.09
CA THR A 101 -0.71 -21.70 16.37
C THR A 101 -1.10 -21.82 17.84
N THR A 102 -0.33 -22.54 18.66
CA THR A 102 -0.73 -22.99 20.01
C THR A 102 -1.19 -21.83 20.89
N ILE A 103 -0.39 -20.77 20.98
CA ILE A 103 -0.71 -19.61 21.83
C ILE A 103 -1.94 -18.87 21.30
N PHE A 104 -2.06 -18.71 19.99
CA PHE A 104 -3.16 -18.00 19.35
C PHE A 104 -4.48 -18.78 19.46
N GLN A 105 -4.42 -20.13 19.38
CA GLN A 105 -5.59 -20.97 19.62
C GLN A 105 -6.09 -20.82 21.06
N HIS A 106 -5.21 -20.82 22.05
CA HIS A 106 -5.60 -20.56 23.44
C HIS A 106 -6.23 -19.19 23.64
N GLN A 107 -5.79 -18.17 22.89
CA GLN A 107 -6.41 -16.83 22.94
C GLN A 107 -7.82 -16.84 22.37
N VAL A 108 -8.05 -17.55 21.24
CA VAL A 108 -9.39 -17.74 20.67
C VAL A 108 -10.30 -18.47 21.66
N ASP A 109 -9.82 -19.58 22.26
CA ASP A 109 -10.61 -20.37 23.22
C ASP A 109 -10.98 -19.52 24.44
N ALA A 110 -10.06 -18.70 24.94
CA ALA A 110 -10.30 -17.79 26.07
C ALA A 110 -11.33 -16.68 25.69
N ALA A 111 -11.19 -16.08 24.53
CA ALA A 111 -12.12 -15.05 24.04
C ALA A 111 -13.52 -15.64 23.78
N GLN A 112 -13.60 -16.86 23.26
CA GLN A 112 -14.86 -17.59 23.08
C GLN A 112 -15.56 -17.86 24.43
N ALA A 113 -14.80 -18.25 25.45
CA ALA A 113 -15.34 -18.43 26.79
C ALA A 113 -15.89 -17.12 27.39
N GLN A 114 -15.19 -15.99 27.14
CA GLN A 114 -15.66 -14.67 27.56
C GLN A 114 -16.93 -14.25 26.83
N LEU A 115 -17.06 -14.55 25.53
CA LEU A 115 -18.29 -14.29 24.79
C LEU A 115 -19.47 -15.06 25.36
N VAL A 116 -19.29 -16.36 25.63
CA VAL A 116 -20.36 -17.19 26.24
C VAL A 116 -20.77 -16.62 27.60
N ALA A 117 -19.79 -16.21 28.44
CA ALA A 117 -20.08 -15.59 29.73
C ALA A 117 -20.87 -14.27 29.60
N ALA A 118 -20.49 -13.41 28.62
CA ALA A 118 -21.18 -12.15 28.36
C ALA A 118 -22.63 -12.38 27.86
N GLU A 119 -22.84 -13.36 27.00
CA GLU A 119 -24.19 -13.75 26.50
C GLU A 119 -25.07 -14.28 27.63
N GLN A 120 -24.52 -15.09 28.55
CA GLN A 120 -25.25 -15.53 29.73
C GLN A 120 -25.59 -14.36 30.66
N ASN A 121 -24.66 -13.44 30.89
CA ASN A 121 -24.92 -12.24 31.68
C ASN A 121 -26.04 -11.37 31.06
N ALA A 122 -26.06 -11.18 29.75
CA ALA A 122 -27.13 -10.47 29.06
C ALA A 122 -28.52 -11.15 29.28
N LYS A 123 -28.57 -12.47 29.29
CA LYS A 123 -29.82 -13.22 29.62
C LYS A 123 -30.24 -13.01 31.07
N ILE A 124 -29.29 -12.96 32.03
CA ILE A 124 -29.59 -12.68 33.43
C ILE A 124 -30.20 -11.28 33.56
N LEU A 125 -29.65 -10.28 32.91
CA LEU A 125 -30.21 -8.92 32.92
C LEU A 125 -31.61 -8.86 32.36
N GLN A 126 -31.96 -9.65 31.32
CA GLN A 126 -33.32 -9.77 30.81
C GLN A 126 -34.29 -10.37 31.86
N GLN A 127 -33.84 -11.39 32.60
CA GLN A 127 -34.62 -12.00 33.67
C GLN A 127 -34.82 -11.06 34.84
N ASP A 128 -33.79 -10.24 35.18
CA ASP A 128 -33.89 -9.24 36.26
C ASP A 128 -34.94 -8.17 35.92
N VAL A 129 -35.02 -7.72 34.66
CA VAL A 129 -36.09 -6.82 34.21
C VAL A 129 -37.46 -7.49 34.35
N ALA A 130 -37.62 -8.75 33.96
CA ALA A 130 -38.86 -9.46 34.11
C ALA A 130 -39.26 -9.65 35.60
N ALA A 131 -38.31 -9.95 36.46
CA ALA A 131 -38.53 -10.10 37.92
C ALA A 131 -38.95 -8.75 38.54
N ALA A 132 -38.25 -7.65 38.19
CA ALA A 132 -38.58 -6.30 38.66
C ALA A 132 -39.96 -5.85 38.15
N SER A 133 -40.31 -6.15 36.89
CA SER A 133 -41.68 -5.88 36.35
C SER A 133 -42.77 -6.61 37.14
N ASN A 134 -42.55 -7.88 37.45
CA ASN A 134 -43.48 -8.64 38.30
C ASN A 134 -43.59 -8.11 39.72
N ALA A 135 -42.50 -7.51 40.26
CA ALA A 135 -42.55 -6.84 41.57
C ALA A 135 -43.45 -5.60 41.52
N VAL A 136 -43.33 -4.78 40.47
CA VAL A 136 -44.24 -3.62 40.25
C VAL A 136 -45.71 -4.07 40.21
N ILE A 137 -46.02 -5.09 39.45
CA ILE A 137 -47.42 -5.62 39.32
C ILE A 137 -47.95 -6.06 40.69
N ARG A 138 -47.13 -6.74 41.52
CA ARG A 138 -47.54 -7.14 42.88
C ARG A 138 -47.76 -5.93 43.81
N ALA A 139 -46.87 -4.93 43.76
CA ALA A 139 -46.98 -3.74 44.57
C ALA A 139 -48.20 -2.90 44.17
N GLU A 140 -48.52 -2.78 42.87
CA GLU A 140 -49.68 -2.07 42.36
C GLU A 140 -51.00 -2.80 42.76
N ALA A 141 -51.06 -4.13 42.72
CA ALA A 141 -52.19 -4.92 43.19
C ALA A 141 -52.45 -4.75 44.68
N GLN A 142 -51.37 -4.64 45.51
CA GLN A 142 -51.47 -4.39 46.94
C GLN A 142 -51.97 -2.96 47.24
N LEU A 143 -51.49 -1.97 46.49
CA LEU A 143 -51.96 -0.58 46.58
C LEU A 143 -53.44 -0.45 46.18
N GLU A 144 -53.84 -1.16 45.16
CA GLU A 144 -55.25 -1.19 44.71
C GLU A 144 -56.15 -1.76 45.83
N TYR A 145 -55.73 -2.86 46.45
CA TYR A 145 -56.45 -3.45 47.54
C TYR A 145 -56.59 -2.49 48.75
N SER A 146 -55.52 -1.90 49.23
CA SER A 146 -55.55 -0.94 50.34
C SER A 146 -56.37 0.32 50.03
N THR A 147 -56.28 0.80 48.77
CA THR A 147 -57.11 1.95 48.29
C THR A 147 -58.61 1.59 48.30
N GLN A 148 -58.98 0.39 47.88
CA GLN A 148 -60.37 -0.06 47.92
C GLN A 148 -60.86 -0.14 49.36
N GLN A 149 -60.05 -0.65 50.29
CA GLN A 149 -60.42 -0.70 51.71
C GLN A 149 -60.50 0.73 52.28
N GLN A 150 -59.57 1.61 52.03
CA GLN A 150 -59.59 3.01 52.43
C GLN A 150 -60.91 3.64 52.00
N LYS A 151 -61.28 3.51 50.73
CA LYS A 151 -62.54 4.07 50.17
C LYS A 151 -63.73 3.50 50.91
N ARG A 152 -63.80 2.17 51.12
CA ARG A 152 -64.87 1.51 51.89
C ARG A 152 -65.00 2.09 53.29
N PHE A 153 -63.92 2.25 54.02
CA PHE A 153 -63.94 2.81 55.38
C PHE A 153 -64.26 4.32 55.40
N THR A 154 -63.80 5.08 54.37
CA THR A 154 -64.18 6.48 54.20
C THR A 154 -65.67 6.67 54.05
N ASP A 155 -66.39 5.74 53.37
CA ASP A 155 -67.83 5.77 53.20
C ASP A 155 -68.55 5.28 54.47
N LEU A 156 -68.00 4.36 55.24
CA LEU A 156 -68.64 3.76 56.42
C LEU A 156 -68.54 4.62 57.69
N VAL A 157 -67.44 5.33 57.93
CA VAL A 157 -67.17 6.13 59.14
C VAL A 157 -68.23 7.19 59.35
N PRO A 158 -68.68 8.00 58.35
CA PRO A 158 -69.69 9.02 58.52
C PRO A 158 -71.09 8.39 58.86
N GLN A 159 -71.28 7.17 58.47
CA GLN A 159 -72.56 6.41 58.71
C GLN A 159 -72.54 5.67 60.08
N GLY A 160 -71.47 5.80 60.87
CA GLY A 160 -71.32 5.07 62.13
C GLY A 160 -71.05 3.56 61.99
N GLY A 161 -70.72 3.11 60.73
CA GLY A 161 -70.50 1.67 60.45
C GLY A 161 -69.05 1.22 60.62
N ALA A 162 -68.08 2.14 60.91
CA ALA A 162 -66.65 1.88 61.19
C ALA A 162 -66.10 2.91 62.15
N ARG A 163 -64.92 2.58 62.76
CA ARG A 163 -64.21 3.49 63.68
C ARG A 163 -63.22 4.36 62.92
N GLN A 164 -62.94 5.56 63.42
CA GLN A 164 -62.00 6.50 62.85
C GLN A 164 -60.54 5.92 62.82
N ASP A 165 -60.17 5.21 63.89
CA ASP A 165 -58.82 4.60 63.94
C ASP A 165 -58.60 3.50 62.87
N GLU A 166 -59.67 2.87 62.38
CA GLU A 166 -59.60 1.92 61.30
C GLU A 166 -59.35 2.65 59.94
N LEU A 167 -60.00 3.79 59.72
CA LEU A 167 -59.74 4.63 58.54
C LEU A 167 -58.34 5.18 58.57
N ASP A 168 -57.86 5.63 59.74
CA ASP A 168 -56.50 6.17 59.90
C ASP A 168 -55.43 5.09 59.62
N ARG A 169 -55.66 3.84 59.98
CA ARG A 169 -54.83 2.70 59.60
C ARG A 169 -54.78 2.47 58.13
N TRP A 170 -55.92 2.50 57.42
CA TRP A 170 -55.94 2.34 55.97
C TRP A 170 -55.31 3.51 55.25
N ASN A 171 -55.40 4.74 55.77
CA ASN A 171 -54.71 5.91 55.24
C ASN A 171 -53.22 5.68 55.32
N ALA A 172 -52.67 5.25 56.49
CA ALA A 172 -51.25 4.93 56.63
C ALA A 172 -50.79 3.74 55.73
N GLN A 173 -51.65 2.71 55.58
CA GLN A 173 -51.35 1.59 54.71
C GLN A 173 -51.29 2.00 53.22
N VAL A 174 -52.17 2.87 52.74
CA VAL A 174 -52.13 3.42 51.38
C VAL A 174 -50.85 4.26 51.14
N GLU A 175 -50.42 5.02 52.13
CA GLU A 175 -49.15 5.77 52.05
C GLU A 175 -47.93 4.83 51.96
N GLU A 176 -47.89 3.75 52.77
CA GLU A 176 -46.88 2.74 52.77
C GLU A 176 -46.85 1.97 51.41
N ASP A 177 -48.01 1.52 50.94
CA ASP A 177 -48.14 0.78 49.65
C ASP A 177 -47.77 1.70 48.46
N THR A 178 -48.08 2.99 48.55
CA THR A 178 -47.69 3.97 47.53
C THR A 178 -46.15 4.10 47.46
N ALA A 179 -45.49 4.15 48.64
CA ALA A 179 -44.04 4.15 48.69
C ALA A 179 -43.42 2.85 48.14
N ALA A 180 -44.03 1.70 48.43
CA ALA A 180 -43.61 0.40 47.94
C ALA A 180 -43.72 0.32 46.39
N VAL A 181 -44.77 0.88 45.77
CA VAL A 181 -44.93 0.97 44.31
C VAL A 181 -43.81 1.86 43.73
N ALA A 182 -43.52 2.99 44.37
CA ALA A 182 -42.45 3.89 43.90
C ALA A 182 -41.06 3.20 43.97
N GLU A 183 -40.78 2.44 45.04
CA GLU A 183 -39.55 1.67 45.15
C GLU A 183 -39.47 0.56 44.07
N ALA A 184 -40.55 -0.20 43.86
CA ALA A 184 -40.60 -1.24 42.84
C ALA A 184 -40.36 -0.66 41.41
N LYS A 185 -40.93 0.51 41.11
CA LYS A 185 -40.74 1.22 39.83
C LYS A 185 -39.28 1.69 39.65
N ALA A 186 -38.68 2.22 40.71
CA ALA A 186 -37.26 2.62 40.69
C ALA A 186 -36.34 1.41 40.45
N ASN A 187 -36.64 0.26 41.05
CA ASN A 187 -35.92 -0.98 40.81
C ASN A 187 -36.09 -1.51 39.39
N LEU A 188 -37.26 -1.39 38.80
CA LEU A 188 -37.53 -1.76 37.39
C LEU A 188 -36.72 -0.84 36.45
N GLU A 189 -36.73 0.47 36.67
CA GLU A 189 -35.97 1.43 35.89
C GLU A 189 -34.46 1.13 35.96
N LYS A 190 -33.94 0.82 37.13
CA LYS A 190 -32.55 0.42 37.32
C LYS A 190 -32.22 -0.84 36.49
N ALA A 191 -33.05 -1.85 36.51
CA ALA A 191 -32.86 -3.09 35.75
C ALA A 191 -32.94 -2.81 34.23
N GLN A 192 -33.88 -1.96 33.80
CA GLN A 192 -33.99 -1.53 32.40
C GLN A 192 -32.76 -0.78 31.91
N LEU A 193 -32.22 0.13 32.70
CA LEU A 193 -30.99 0.86 32.39
C LEU A 193 -29.78 -0.09 32.25
N ALA A 194 -29.69 -1.09 33.15
CA ALA A 194 -28.64 -2.10 33.05
C ALA A 194 -28.71 -2.93 31.76
N LEU A 195 -29.94 -3.34 31.36
CA LEU A 195 -30.18 -4.03 30.10
C LEU A 195 -30.02 -3.12 28.88
N GLY A 196 -30.44 -1.85 29.00
CA GLY A 196 -30.46 -0.87 27.92
C GLY A 196 -29.08 -0.40 27.43
N SER A 197 -27.97 -0.79 28.11
CA SER A 197 -26.63 -0.53 27.63
C SER A 197 -26.33 -1.36 26.39
N THR A 198 -26.63 -0.81 25.20
CA THR A 198 -26.52 -1.51 23.91
C THR A 198 -25.76 -0.68 22.89
N ILE A 199 -25.02 -1.39 22.01
CA ILE A 199 -24.40 -0.84 20.78
C ILE A 199 -25.04 -1.62 19.62
N ASP A 200 -25.65 -0.92 18.67
CA ASP A 200 -26.34 -1.51 17.52
C ASP A 200 -27.37 -2.61 17.92
N GLY A 201 -28.06 -2.39 19.05
CA GLY A 201 -29.05 -3.35 19.57
C GLY A 201 -28.49 -4.59 20.30
N VAL A 202 -27.18 -4.66 20.45
CA VAL A 202 -26.47 -5.74 21.19
C VAL A 202 -25.98 -5.21 22.51
N ASN A 203 -26.12 -5.98 23.60
CA ASN A 203 -25.58 -5.60 24.90
C ASN A 203 -24.06 -5.29 24.80
N THR A 204 -23.62 -4.20 25.43
CA THR A 204 -22.24 -3.71 25.34
C THR A 204 -21.20 -4.76 25.74
N GLY A 205 -21.48 -5.56 26.76
CA GLY A 205 -20.59 -6.65 27.18
C GLY A 205 -20.44 -7.75 26.13
N VAL A 206 -21.54 -8.08 25.45
CA VAL A 206 -21.53 -9.06 24.33
C VAL A 206 -20.79 -8.46 23.12
N ALA A 207 -21.03 -7.19 22.80
CA ALA A 207 -20.34 -6.51 21.69
C ALA A 207 -18.83 -6.46 21.93
N GLN A 208 -18.40 -6.14 23.15
CA GLN A 208 -16.99 -6.14 23.54
C GLN A 208 -16.36 -7.53 23.43
N ALA A 209 -17.03 -8.57 23.95
CA ALA A 209 -16.52 -9.94 23.91
C ALA A 209 -16.42 -10.46 22.46
N ARG A 210 -17.38 -10.10 21.57
CA ARG A 210 -17.30 -10.41 20.14
C ARG A 210 -16.12 -9.74 19.45
N ALA A 211 -15.85 -8.49 19.79
CA ALA A 211 -14.69 -7.78 19.24
C ALA A 211 -13.37 -8.44 19.66
N GLN A 212 -13.27 -8.88 20.92
CA GLN A 212 -12.09 -9.61 21.42
C GLN A 212 -11.92 -10.97 20.74
N LEU A 213 -13.01 -11.70 20.51
CA LEU A 213 -12.98 -12.95 19.76
C LEU A 213 -12.51 -12.73 18.33
N ALA A 214 -13.07 -11.74 17.62
CA ALA A 214 -12.68 -11.41 16.26
C ALA A 214 -11.21 -11.00 16.16
N GLU A 215 -10.68 -10.28 17.13
CA GLU A 215 -9.25 -9.93 17.23
C GLU A 215 -8.39 -11.18 17.39
N ALA A 216 -8.75 -12.10 18.29
CA ALA A 216 -8.02 -13.34 18.50
C ALA A 216 -8.04 -14.23 17.27
N GLU A 217 -9.17 -14.37 16.59
CA GLU A 217 -9.32 -15.10 15.32
C GLU A 217 -8.48 -14.48 14.19
N TYR A 218 -8.42 -13.14 14.11
CA TYR A 218 -7.57 -12.45 13.15
C TYR A 218 -6.08 -12.80 13.34
N PHE A 219 -5.59 -12.81 14.57
CA PHE A 219 -4.20 -13.19 14.84
C PHE A 219 -3.95 -14.68 14.60
N LEU A 220 -4.89 -15.54 14.93
CA LEU A 220 -4.81 -16.96 14.57
C LEU A 220 -4.75 -17.15 13.05
N GLY A 221 -5.58 -16.44 12.29
CA GLY A 221 -5.54 -16.46 10.83
C GLY A 221 -4.19 -16.03 10.25
N ASN A 222 -3.53 -15.05 10.89
CA ASN A 222 -2.22 -14.55 10.48
C ASN A 222 -1.06 -15.51 10.79
N THR A 223 -1.29 -16.60 11.51
CA THR A 223 -0.28 -17.66 11.70
C THR A 223 -0.02 -18.47 10.42
N THR A 224 -0.91 -18.39 9.43
CA THR A 224 -0.65 -18.86 8.07
C THR A 224 -0.51 -17.65 7.16
N LEU A 225 0.72 -17.38 6.73
CA LEU A 225 1.01 -16.27 5.85
C LEU A 225 0.80 -16.68 4.41
N VAL A 226 -0.02 -15.94 3.69
CA VAL A 226 -0.39 -16.23 2.29
C VAL A 226 0.18 -15.20 1.33
N ALA A 227 0.29 -15.56 0.05
CA ALA A 227 0.71 -14.67 -1.02
C ALA A 227 -0.27 -13.49 -1.17
N PRO A 228 0.20 -12.23 -1.11
CA PRO A 228 -0.66 -11.07 -1.24
C PRO A 228 -1.22 -10.89 -2.66
N GLU A 229 -0.46 -11.32 -3.65
CA GLU A 229 -0.76 -11.25 -5.09
C GLU A 229 -0.11 -12.43 -5.80
N ASP A 230 -0.36 -12.54 -7.12
CA ASP A 230 0.38 -13.47 -7.98
C ASP A 230 1.85 -13.00 -8.07
N GLY A 231 2.80 -13.93 -8.00
CA GLY A 231 4.20 -13.57 -8.00
C GLY A 231 5.12 -14.70 -7.57
N MET A 232 6.27 -14.37 -7.01
CA MET A 232 7.24 -15.33 -6.50
C MET A 232 8.09 -14.75 -5.38
N ILE A 233 8.60 -15.62 -4.51
CA ILE A 233 9.59 -15.25 -3.49
C ILE A 233 10.98 -15.35 -4.12
N VAL A 234 11.74 -14.25 -4.09
CA VAL A 234 13.11 -14.22 -4.66
C VAL A 234 14.18 -14.35 -3.59
N SER A 235 14.00 -13.68 -2.45
CA SER A 235 14.93 -13.76 -1.32
C SER A 235 14.20 -14.26 -0.08
N GLN A 236 14.68 -15.35 0.49
CA GLN A 236 14.06 -16.02 1.63
C GLN A 236 15.07 -16.25 2.74
N GLN A 237 14.86 -15.59 3.87
CA GLN A 237 15.62 -15.82 5.09
C GLN A 237 14.88 -16.77 6.06
N ALA A 238 13.60 -17.03 5.77
CA ALA A 238 12.74 -17.90 6.54
C ALA A 238 13.28 -19.35 6.58
N ARG A 239 13.44 -19.90 7.79
CA ARG A 239 13.82 -21.28 8.04
C ARG A 239 12.95 -21.83 9.17
N PRO A 240 12.54 -23.12 9.13
CA PRO A 240 11.89 -23.74 10.27
C PRO A 240 12.74 -23.57 11.54
N GLY A 241 12.10 -23.20 12.65
CA GLY A 241 12.76 -22.85 13.90
C GLY A 241 13.06 -21.35 14.07
N LEU A 242 12.89 -20.52 13.04
CA LEU A 242 13.01 -19.07 13.18
C LEU A 242 11.90 -18.52 14.07
N VAL A 243 12.25 -17.73 15.09
CA VAL A 243 11.30 -17.00 15.94
C VAL A 243 10.97 -15.68 15.26
N VAL A 244 9.69 -15.42 15.05
CA VAL A 244 9.16 -14.19 14.45
C VAL A 244 8.19 -13.50 15.43
N GLY A 245 7.80 -12.25 15.14
CA GLY A 245 6.88 -11.47 16.00
C GLY A 245 7.60 -10.58 17.00
N ASP A 246 8.94 -10.55 17.02
CA ASP A 246 9.69 -9.49 17.71
C ASP A 246 9.79 -8.28 16.74
N VAL A 247 9.55 -7.09 17.27
CA VAL A 247 9.58 -5.79 16.57
C VAL A 247 10.94 -5.53 15.87
N ARG A 248 11.97 -6.27 16.20
CA ARG A 248 13.34 -6.14 15.68
C ARG A 248 13.62 -6.97 14.42
N LEU A 249 12.77 -7.91 14.09
CA LEU A 249 12.94 -8.71 12.87
C LEU A 249 12.33 -7.96 11.67
N GLY A 250 13.18 -7.75 10.67
CA GLY A 250 12.77 -7.21 9.37
C GLY A 250 11.94 -8.23 8.57
N ALA A 251 11.80 -7.98 7.27
CA ALA A 251 11.14 -8.90 6.36
C ALA A 251 11.81 -10.26 6.35
N ILE A 252 11.02 -11.33 6.43
CA ILE A 252 11.51 -12.72 6.35
C ILE A 252 11.71 -13.18 4.91
N ALA A 253 11.07 -12.50 3.96
CA ALA A 253 11.21 -12.75 2.53
C ALA A 253 10.89 -11.49 1.72
N SER A 254 11.44 -11.45 0.49
CA SER A 254 11.11 -10.45 -0.53
C SER A 254 10.28 -11.13 -1.61
N PHE A 255 9.07 -10.63 -1.81
CA PHE A 255 8.11 -11.11 -2.79
C PHE A 255 8.10 -10.17 -3.99
N VAL A 256 8.28 -10.71 -5.18
CA VAL A 256 8.20 -9.98 -6.45
C VAL A 256 6.85 -10.29 -7.08
N THR A 257 6.04 -9.27 -7.33
CA THR A 257 4.72 -9.44 -7.92
C THR A 257 4.80 -9.79 -9.40
N ALA A 258 3.77 -10.46 -9.90
CA ALA A 258 3.61 -10.75 -11.33
C ALA A 258 3.16 -9.52 -12.13
N ALA A 259 2.97 -8.36 -11.49
CA ALA A 259 2.62 -7.13 -12.17
C ALA A 259 3.61 -6.78 -13.29
N ASP A 260 3.10 -6.10 -14.31
CA ASP A 260 3.89 -5.72 -15.48
C ASP A 260 5.14 -4.94 -15.06
N PRO A 261 6.31 -5.35 -15.55
CA PRO A 261 7.54 -4.64 -15.29
C PRO A 261 7.57 -3.30 -16.04
N TYR A 262 8.23 -2.32 -15.45
CA TYR A 262 8.49 -1.05 -16.10
C TYR A 262 9.97 -0.71 -16.07
N ILE A 263 10.40 0.22 -16.91
CA ILE A 263 11.77 0.72 -16.92
C ILE A 263 11.83 2.04 -16.16
N LEU A 264 12.74 2.13 -15.21
CA LEU A 264 13.11 3.39 -14.59
C LEU A 264 14.42 3.87 -15.19
N ALA A 265 14.34 4.90 -16.04
CA ALA A 265 15.49 5.47 -16.75
C ALA A 265 15.88 6.82 -16.15
N THR A 266 17.16 7.02 -15.82
CA THR A 266 17.62 8.28 -15.25
C THR A 266 18.31 9.15 -16.30
N PHE A 267 17.87 10.40 -16.38
CA PHE A 267 18.40 11.40 -17.31
C PHE A 267 18.96 12.62 -16.56
N ARG A 268 19.89 13.32 -17.18
CA ARG A 268 20.27 14.66 -16.71
C ARG A 268 19.10 15.62 -16.92
N GLN A 269 18.77 16.44 -15.92
CA GLN A 269 17.59 17.31 -15.94
C GLN A 269 17.48 18.20 -17.19
N GLN A 270 18.62 18.67 -17.76
CA GLN A 270 18.60 19.47 -18.99
C GLN A 270 18.12 18.72 -20.23
N ASN A 271 18.18 17.38 -20.24
CA ASN A 271 17.75 16.56 -21.36
C ASN A 271 16.22 16.33 -21.37
N LEU A 272 15.53 16.69 -20.28
CA LEU A 272 14.10 16.43 -20.08
C LEU A 272 13.19 17.57 -20.54
N LYS A 273 13.75 18.65 -21.10
CA LYS A 273 13.01 19.85 -21.49
C LYS A 273 11.77 19.56 -22.36
N PHE A 274 11.88 18.57 -23.22
CA PHE A 274 10.82 18.22 -24.20
C PHE A 274 10.24 16.83 -23.97
N VAL A 275 10.62 16.17 -22.87
CA VAL A 275 10.05 14.86 -22.52
C VAL A 275 8.69 15.06 -21.85
N ALA A 276 7.71 14.33 -22.37
CA ALA A 276 6.34 14.34 -21.87
C ALA A 276 5.75 12.92 -21.88
N PRO A 277 4.77 12.63 -21.01
CA PRO A 277 4.04 11.37 -21.03
C PRO A 277 3.45 11.05 -22.42
N GLY A 278 3.38 9.77 -22.77
CA GLY A 278 2.87 9.27 -24.04
C GLY A 278 3.87 9.24 -25.19
N GLN A 279 5.09 9.76 -25.02
CA GLN A 279 6.11 9.72 -26.07
C GLN A 279 6.66 8.32 -26.30
N GLU A 280 6.94 7.98 -27.56
CA GLU A 280 7.50 6.69 -27.98
C GLU A 280 8.94 6.53 -27.44
N VAL A 281 9.24 5.31 -27.00
CA VAL A 281 10.54 4.94 -26.45
C VAL A 281 11.00 3.64 -27.09
N GLU A 282 12.27 3.58 -27.48
CA GLU A 282 12.97 2.34 -27.78
C GLU A 282 13.86 1.94 -26.59
N ILE A 283 13.83 0.64 -26.27
CA ILE A 283 14.51 0.04 -25.12
C ILE A 283 15.40 -1.08 -25.64
N ALA A 284 16.68 -1.04 -25.30
CA ALA A 284 17.64 -2.11 -25.56
C ALA A 284 18.06 -2.72 -24.22
N LEU A 285 17.57 -3.93 -23.93
CA LEU A 285 17.94 -4.66 -22.71
C LEU A 285 19.28 -5.37 -22.91
N ASP A 286 20.16 -5.28 -21.94
CA ASP A 286 21.45 -5.97 -21.98
C ASP A 286 21.29 -7.50 -21.95
N LEU A 287 20.17 -7.96 -21.37
CA LEU A 287 19.82 -9.38 -21.31
C LEU A 287 19.47 -9.98 -22.69
N TYR A 288 19.01 -9.15 -23.66
CA TYR A 288 18.60 -9.56 -25.00
C TYR A 288 19.34 -8.77 -26.08
N PRO A 289 20.65 -9.09 -26.31
CA PRO A 289 21.45 -8.40 -27.31
C PRO A 289 20.83 -8.53 -28.71
N GLY A 290 20.84 -7.43 -29.46
CA GLY A 290 20.28 -7.37 -30.82
C GLY A 290 18.77 -7.11 -30.87
N GLU A 291 18.03 -7.25 -29.76
CA GLU A 291 16.59 -7.01 -29.70
C GLU A 291 16.30 -5.56 -29.23
N ILE A 292 15.24 -4.98 -29.77
CA ILE A 292 14.73 -3.65 -29.41
C ILE A 292 13.28 -3.78 -29.00
N PHE A 293 12.97 -3.37 -27.79
CA PHE A 293 11.61 -3.33 -27.26
C PHE A 293 11.05 -1.92 -27.42
N LYS A 294 9.74 -1.82 -27.59
CA LYS A 294 9.02 -0.55 -27.66
C LYS A 294 8.30 -0.28 -26.35
N GLY A 295 8.17 0.99 -26.03
CA GLY A 295 7.46 1.44 -24.87
C GLY A 295 7.06 2.91 -24.97
N ARG A 296 6.45 3.40 -23.91
CA ARG A 296 6.04 4.80 -23.77
C ARG A 296 6.47 5.39 -22.46
N VAL A 297 6.71 6.69 -22.49
CA VAL A 297 6.88 7.46 -21.27
C VAL A 297 5.56 7.49 -20.51
N GLU A 298 5.53 6.94 -19.32
CA GLU A 298 4.38 6.99 -18.42
C GLU A 298 4.41 8.26 -17.58
N ALA A 299 5.51 8.49 -16.90
CA ALA A 299 5.67 9.63 -16.01
C ALA A 299 7.12 10.13 -15.92
N VAL A 300 7.28 11.40 -15.60
CA VAL A 300 8.56 11.99 -15.22
C VAL A 300 8.51 12.30 -13.72
N TRP A 301 9.45 11.77 -12.96
CA TRP A 301 9.51 11.95 -11.51
C TRP A 301 10.21 13.27 -11.17
N TRP A 302 9.45 14.36 -11.11
CA TRP A 302 9.99 15.70 -10.87
C TRP A 302 10.50 15.95 -9.45
N ALA A 303 10.48 14.95 -8.57
CA ALA A 303 10.98 15.01 -7.22
C ALA A 303 12.11 14.01 -7.00
N THR A 304 13.18 14.45 -6.36
CA THR A 304 14.30 13.60 -5.93
C THR A 304 14.62 13.87 -4.45
N SER A 305 15.29 12.94 -3.79
CA SER A 305 15.72 13.10 -2.40
C SER A 305 16.62 14.34 -2.18
N GLN A 306 17.27 14.83 -3.22
CA GLN A 306 18.11 16.05 -3.16
C GLN A 306 17.27 17.33 -2.98
N GLY A 307 15.99 17.31 -3.38
CA GLY A 307 15.02 18.39 -3.17
C GLY A 307 14.31 18.31 -1.83
N GLN A 308 14.54 17.28 -1.03
CA GLN A 308 13.88 17.10 0.25
C GLN A 308 14.64 17.86 1.36
N TYR A 309 13.98 18.83 1.95
CA TYR A 309 14.46 19.54 3.13
C TYR A 309 13.81 18.93 4.37
N LEU A 310 14.57 18.10 5.09
CA LEU A 310 14.10 17.53 6.36
C LEU A 310 14.52 18.45 7.51
N PRO A 311 13.61 18.91 8.37
CA PRO A 311 13.95 19.69 9.55
C PRO A 311 14.76 18.79 10.51
N SER A 312 16.06 19.08 10.59
CA SER A 312 17.03 18.33 11.43
C SER A 312 17.36 19.01 12.75
N GLY A 313 16.78 20.19 13.03
CA GLY A 313 17.20 21.03 14.15
C GLY A 313 18.58 21.67 14.02
N ARG A 314 19.27 21.47 12.88
CA ARG A 314 20.55 22.10 12.54
C ARG A 314 20.37 23.09 11.39
N LEU A 315 21.24 24.08 11.31
CA LEU A 315 21.28 24.98 10.16
C LEU A 315 21.62 24.20 8.89
N PRO A 316 21.01 24.55 7.73
CA PRO A 316 21.29 23.87 6.47
C PRO A 316 22.74 24.07 6.06
N GLU A 317 23.41 22.96 5.76
CA GLU A 317 24.77 22.97 5.22
C GLU A 317 24.73 22.84 3.70
N PHE A 318 25.29 23.82 3.00
CA PHE A 318 25.39 23.82 1.54
C PHE A 318 26.75 23.31 1.12
N VAL A 319 26.83 22.01 0.82
CA VAL A 319 28.04 21.41 0.27
C VAL A 319 28.07 21.62 -1.24
N LEU A 320 29.12 22.31 -1.74
CA LEU A 320 29.36 22.52 -3.15
C LEU A 320 30.61 21.74 -3.60
N PRO A 321 30.67 21.31 -4.90
CA PRO A 321 29.65 21.26 -5.92
C PRO A 321 28.91 19.91 -5.95
N LYS A 322 27.59 19.91 -6.00
CA LYS A 322 26.84 18.70 -6.28
C LYS A 322 26.84 18.43 -7.78
N LEU A 323 27.02 17.17 -8.17
CA LEU A 323 26.81 16.74 -9.56
C LEU A 323 25.39 17.15 -10.00
N PRO A 324 25.19 17.54 -11.29
CA PRO A 324 23.87 17.88 -11.81
C PRO A 324 22.86 16.78 -11.48
N GLY A 325 21.71 17.16 -10.88
CA GLY A 325 20.66 16.23 -10.50
C GLY A 325 20.23 15.38 -11.68
N ARG A 326 20.01 14.11 -11.43
CA ARG A 326 19.35 13.19 -12.36
C ARG A 326 17.90 13.08 -11.98
N ILE A 327 17.04 12.99 -12.96
CA ILE A 327 15.60 12.82 -12.82
C ILE A 327 15.23 11.50 -13.49
N ALA A 328 14.39 10.73 -12.81
CA ALA A 328 13.91 9.46 -13.31
C ALA A 328 12.69 9.65 -14.22
N VAL A 329 12.63 8.85 -15.26
CA VAL A 329 11.50 8.71 -16.16
C VAL A 329 11.03 7.28 -16.10
N GLU A 330 9.76 7.10 -15.83
CA GLU A 330 9.07 5.83 -15.83
C GLU A 330 8.57 5.52 -17.22
N ILE A 331 8.84 4.31 -17.69
CA ILE A 331 8.56 3.88 -19.07
C ILE A 331 7.89 2.52 -18.99
N THR A 332 6.71 2.41 -19.58
CA THR A 332 5.97 1.16 -19.74
C THR A 332 6.29 0.51 -21.07
N PHE A 333 6.25 -0.83 -21.12
CA PHE A 333 6.34 -1.56 -22.37
C PHE A 333 5.00 -1.52 -23.11
N ASP A 334 5.01 -1.29 -24.44
CA ASP A 334 3.79 -1.34 -25.26
C ASP A 334 3.28 -2.78 -25.40
N ASP A 335 4.20 -3.75 -25.48
CA ASP A 335 3.91 -5.17 -25.58
C ASP A 335 5.00 -5.90 -24.78
N PRO A 336 4.76 -6.14 -23.49
CA PRO A 336 5.73 -6.87 -22.67
C PRO A 336 5.86 -8.30 -23.21
N PRO A 337 7.07 -8.75 -23.55
CA PRO A 337 7.26 -10.05 -24.15
C PRO A 337 6.89 -11.16 -23.16
N ALA A 338 5.76 -11.84 -23.42
CA ALA A 338 5.23 -12.89 -22.56
C ALA A 338 6.15 -14.11 -22.48
N ASP A 339 7.00 -14.32 -23.48
CA ASP A 339 7.96 -15.43 -23.60
C ASP A 339 9.36 -15.08 -23.05
N ARG A 340 9.56 -13.85 -22.55
CA ARG A 340 10.86 -13.36 -22.10
C ARG A 340 10.85 -13.04 -20.61
N ILE A 341 11.91 -13.39 -19.92
CA ILE A 341 12.10 -13.06 -18.51
C ILE A 341 12.66 -11.64 -18.40
N LEU A 342 11.84 -10.70 -17.97
CA LEU A 342 12.29 -9.36 -17.63
C LEU A 342 12.72 -9.35 -16.14
N ALA A 343 13.99 -9.69 -15.91
CA ALA A 343 14.52 -9.78 -14.55
C ALA A 343 14.53 -8.39 -13.87
N ALA A 344 14.05 -8.32 -12.63
CA ALA A 344 14.16 -7.11 -11.83
C ALA A 344 15.64 -6.72 -11.66
N GLY A 345 15.96 -5.44 -11.90
CA GLY A 345 17.33 -4.95 -11.88
C GLY A 345 18.11 -5.15 -13.18
N ALA A 346 17.53 -5.80 -14.21
CA ALA A 346 18.18 -5.91 -15.51
C ALA A 346 18.45 -4.52 -16.09
N HIS A 347 19.65 -4.37 -16.65
CA HIS A 347 20.12 -3.10 -17.21
C HIS A 347 19.61 -2.88 -18.64
N ALA A 348 19.37 -1.63 -19.00
CA ALA A 348 18.90 -1.26 -20.33
C ALA A 348 19.49 0.08 -20.82
N ALA A 349 19.54 0.25 -22.13
CA ALA A 349 19.64 1.57 -22.75
C ALA A 349 18.28 2.03 -23.24
N VAL A 350 18.00 3.30 -23.08
CA VAL A 350 16.71 3.90 -23.40
C VAL A 350 16.89 5.13 -24.29
N ALA A 351 16.08 5.20 -25.34
CA ALA A 351 15.99 6.35 -26.25
C ALA A 351 14.55 6.86 -26.30
N ILE A 352 14.31 8.12 -25.96
CA ILE A 352 13.00 8.76 -26.00
C ILE A 352 12.89 9.60 -27.28
N TYR A 353 11.77 9.49 -27.99
CA TYR A 353 11.49 10.24 -29.20
C TYR A 353 10.49 11.35 -28.91
N THR A 354 11.00 12.59 -28.76
CA THR A 354 10.12 13.74 -28.53
C THR A 354 9.50 14.22 -29.85
N GLY A 355 8.35 14.87 -29.81
CA GLY A 355 7.64 15.40 -30.99
C GLY A 355 8.41 16.48 -31.79
N GLY A 356 9.56 16.93 -31.28
CA GLY A 356 10.48 17.85 -31.98
C GLY A 356 11.69 17.10 -32.53
N GLY A 357 12.15 17.46 -33.73
CA GLY A 357 13.41 16.94 -34.28
C GLY A 357 13.31 15.52 -34.87
N GLU A 358 12.22 15.18 -35.56
CA GLU A 358 12.04 13.89 -36.24
C GLU A 358 13.21 13.55 -37.18
N SER A 359 13.81 14.55 -37.81
CA SER A 359 15.02 14.39 -38.67
C SER A 359 16.21 13.78 -37.89
N PHE A 360 16.23 13.90 -36.57
CA PHE A 360 17.30 13.35 -35.72
C PHE A 360 16.93 11.96 -35.18
N ALA A 361 15.67 11.55 -35.25
CA ALA A 361 15.19 10.25 -34.73
C ALA A 361 15.92 9.08 -35.42
N PHE A 362 16.16 9.19 -36.75
CA PHE A 362 16.90 8.18 -37.51
C PHE A 362 18.29 7.89 -36.92
N LEU A 363 19.01 8.93 -36.57
CA LEU A 363 20.35 8.79 -35.98
C LEU A 363 20.29 8.15 -34.58
N ARG A 364 19.25 8.47 -33.80
CA ARG A 364 19.05 7.89 -32.47
C ARG A 364 18.69 6.41 -32.58
N ARG A 365 17.84 6.04 -33.55
CA ARG A 365 17.51 4.64 -33.86
C ARG A 365 18.74 3.81 -34.23
N ILE A 366 19.65 4.36 -35.00
CA ILE A 366 20.92 3.70 -35.29
C ILE A 366 21.74 3.52 -34.00
N ASN A 367 21.82 4.55 -33.16
CA ASN A 367 22.62 4.50 -31.94
C ASN A 367 22.17 3.42 -30.97
N ILE A 368 20.85 3.30 -30.72
CA ILE A 368 20.33 2.30 -29.80
C ILE A 368 20.50 0.88 -30.34
N ARG A 369 20.37 0.68 -31.67
CA ARG A 369 20.64 -0.60 -32.33
C ARG A 369 22.11 -0.98 -32.22
N LEU A 370 23.03 -0.02 -32.47
CA LEU A 370 24.46 -0.25 -32.28
C LEU A 370 24.81 -0.60 -30.82
N TYR A 371 24.11 0.01 -29.86
CA TYR A 371 24.25 -0.36 -28.46
C TYR A 371 23.82 -1.80 -28.21
N SER A 372 22.61 -2.17 -28.68
CA SER A 372 22.06 -3.53 -28.51
C SER A 372 22.96 -4.60 -29.17
N PHE A 373 23.43 -4.35 -30.40
CA PHE A 373 24.43 -5.25 -31.05
C PHE A 373 25.78 -5.26 -30.35
N GLY A 374 26.22 -4.12 -29.80
CA GLY A 374 27.44 -4.03 -29.02
C GLY A 374 27.45 -4.96 -27.81
N ASN A 375 26.30 -5.27 -27.26
CA ASN A 375 26.19 -6.17 -26.09
C ASN A 375 26.59 -7.64 -26.41
N PHE A 376 26.64 -8.05 -27.69
CA PHE A 376 27.24 -9.34 -28.08
C PHE A 376 28.76 -9.38 -27.86
N ILE A 377 29.42 -8.22 -27.87
CA ILE A 377 30.89 -8.11 -27.86
C ILE A 377 31.39 -7.70 -26.47
N ARG A 378 30.55 -7.03 -25.66
CA ARG A 378 30.92 -6.49 -24.34
C ARG A 378 31.43 -7.50 -23.30
N PRO A 379 31.09 -8.80 -23.32
CA PRO A 379 31.70 -9.76 -22.39
C PRO A 379 33.22 -9.90 -22.50
N LEU A 380 33.85 -9.25 -23.48
CA LEU A 380 35.30 -9.23 -23.64
C LEU A 380 36.01 -8.15 -22.81
N ASP A 381 35.28 -7.28 -22.13
CA ASP A 381 35.80 -6.29 -21.18
C ASP A 381 35.97 -6.96 -19.79
N VAL A 382 36.92 -7.86 -19.65
CA VAL A 382 37.38 -8.45 -18.38
C VAL A 382 38.65 -7.74 -17.95
#